data_6965fe7476ea8bbcdcc892c1e3789274
#
_entry.id   6965fe7476ea8bbcdcc892c1e3789274
#
_cell.length_a   1.000
_cell.length_b   1.000
_cell.length_c   1.000
_cell.angle_alpha   90.00
_cell.angle_beta   90.00
_cell.angle_gamma   90.00
#
_symmetry.space_group_name_H-M   'P 1'
#
loop_
_entity.id
_entity.type
_entity.pdbx_description
1 polymer ?
#
loop_
_entity_poly.entity_id
_entity_poly.type
_entity_poly.pdbx_seq_one_letter_code
_entity_poly.pdbx_strand_id
1 'polypeptide(L)'
;MTTESKICNFEKNPVTFLLSKDNGVMVNATEMAKIFDKRLDHFLKADHVKDFISVLEFTPFGGNSEPLKPEEIMKTRGSAGTYFHRILALKFAAWLSPDFELWVYSTIEQLLFGKHVERERSFERTLALQAELSELEYKADKTGEDFERYLYLRKELSREKSYRTSLTKESIEEMQSLFYDEKGGEA
;
A
#
# COMPACT_ATOMS: atom_id res chain seq x y z
N MET A 1 -9.60 -2.78 17.59
CA MET A 1 -8.60 -2.31 16.58
C MET A 1 -8.44 -3.39 15.52
N THR A 2 -9.01 -3.18 14.36
CA THR A 2 -8.94 -4.15 13.25
C THR A 2 -7.58 -3.98 12.57
N THR A 3 -6.74 -4.99 12.67
CA THR A 3 -5.44 -5.05 11.97
C THR A 3 -5.58 -6.07 10.87
N GLU A 4 -5.47 -5.66 9.62
CA GLU A 4 -5.44 -6.55 8.47
C GLU A 4 -4.02 -7.08 8.25
N SER A 5 -3.88 -8.37 7.98
CA SER A 5 -2.60 -9.00 7.67
C SER A 5 -2.54 -9.34 6.19
N LYS A 6 -1.49 -8.88 5.50
CA LYS A 6 -1.20 -9.25 4.10
C LYS A 6 0.17 -9.94 4.02
N ILE A 7 0.23 -11.03 3.29
CA ILE A 7 1.47 -11.75 3.02
C ILE A 7 1.92 -11.40 1.60
N CYS A 8 3.12 -10.85 1.48
CA CYS A 8 3.75 -10.55 0.21
C CYS A 8 5.03 -11.37 0.08
N ASN A 9 5.33 -11.88 -1.10
CA ASN A 9 6.48 -12.74 -1.32
C ASN A 9 7.63 -11.95 -1.95
N PHE A 10 8.79 -11.96 -1.28
CA PHE A 10 10.06 -11.60 -1.91
C PHE A 10 10.68 -12.87 -2.47
N GLU A 11 10.76 -12.96 -3.80
CA GLU A 11 11.08 -14.19 -4.51
C GLU A 11 10.13 -15.34 -4.11
N LYS A 12 10.56 -16.27 -3.25
CA LYS A 12 9.75 -17.38 -2.71
C LYS A 12 9.52 -17.28 -1.21
N ASN A 13 10.00 -16.23 -0.57
CA ASN A 13 9.97 -16.06 0.88
C ASN A 13 8.81 -15.13 1.30
N PRO A 14 7.89 -15.59 2.15
CA PRO A 14 6.79 -14.78 2.62
C PRO A 14 7.26 -13.74 3.63
N VAL A 15 6.75 -12.52 3.51
CA VAL A 15 6.89 -11.44 4.49
C VAL A 15 5.51 -10.91 4.83
N THR A 16 5.19 -10.88 6.11
CA THR A 16 3.90 -10.43 6.62
C THR A 16 3.90 -8.92 6.87
N PHE A 17 2.92 -8.24 6.27
CA PHE A 17 2.62 -6.83 6.49
C PHE A 17 1.33 -6.72 7.29
N LEU A 18 1.34 -5.90 8.34
CA LEU A 18 0.16 -5.56 9.12
C LEU A 18 -0.25 -4.13 8.75
N LEU A 19 -1.49 -4.00 8.30
CA LEU A 19 -2.10 -2.69 8.02
C LEU A 19 -3.03 -2.35 9.18
N SER A 20 -2.86 -1.17 9.75
CA SER A 20 -3.75 -0.64 10.76
C SER A 20 -4.07 0.82 10.43
N LYS A 21 -5.20 1.30 10.94
CA LYS A 21 -5.65 2.69 10.76
C LYS A 21 -4.69 3.71 11.35
N ASP A 22 -4.26 3.43 12.57
CA ASP A 22 -3.55 4.39 13.40
C ASP A 22 -2.04 4.38 13.11
N ASN A 23 -1.47 3.20 12.82
CA ASN A 23 -0.03 3.01 12.71
C ASN A 23 0.44 2.76 11.26
N GLY A 24 -0.46 2.85 10.29
CA GLY A 24 -0.13 2.62 8.89
C GLY A 24 0.30 1.16 8.63
N VAL A 25 1.52 0.96 8.12
CA VAL A 25 2.07 -0.37 7.80
C VAL A 25 3.15 -0.75 8.78
N MET A 26 3.03 -1.96 9.35
CA MET A 26 4.11 -2.63 10.08
C MET A 26 4.57 -3.88 9.31
N VAL A 27 5.86 -4.15 9.29
CA VAL A 27 6.47 -5.27 8.54
C VAL A 27 7.11 -6.24 9.51
N ASN A 28 6.96 -7.55 9.26
CA ASN A 28 7.55 -8.60 10.09
C ASN A 28 9.08 -8.66 9.92
N ALA A 29 9.79 -7.97 10.79
CA ALA A 29 11.26 -7.91 10.78
C ALA A 29 11.92 -9.27 11.07
N THR A 30 11.25 -10.16 11.81
CA THR A 30 11.75 -11.52 12.06
C THR A 30 11.78 -12.34 10.78
N GLU A 31 10.75 -12.25 9.94
CA GLU A 31 10.71 -12.91 8.62
C GLU A 31 11.76 -12.31 7.68
N MET A 32 11.85 -10.96 7.64
CA MET A 32 12.88 -10.27 6.86
C MET A 32 14.30 -10.75 7.23
N ALA A 33 14.61 -10.85 8.53
CA ALA A 33 15.92 -11.31 9.00
C ALA A 33 16.24 -12.75 8.57
N LYS A 34 15.24 -13.64 8.61
CA LYS A 34 15.38 -15.05 8.23
C LYS A 34 15.74 -15.23 6.76
N ILE A 35 15.21 -14.38 5.85
CA ILE A 35 15.50 -14.46 4.41
C ILE A 35 17.00 -14.34 4.14
N PHE A 36 17.72 -13.54 4.92
CA PHE A 36 19.15 -13.24 4.74
C PHE A 36 20.05 -13.92 5.80
N ASP A 37 19.52 -14.84 6.59
CA ASP A 37 20.23 -15.47 7.71
C ASP A 37 20.94 -14.45 8.62
N LYS A 38 20.29 -13.31 8.85
CA LYS A 38 20.78 -12.24 9.70
C LYS A 38 20.02 -12.16 11.02
N ARG A 39 20.69 -11.69 12.05
CA ARG A 39 20.10 -11.56 13.39
C ARG A 39 19.59 -10.15 13.62
N LEU A 40 18.32 -10.06 14.03
CA LEU A 40 17.63 -8.80 14.31
C LEU A 40 18.31 -7.99 15.43
N ASP A 41 18.84 -8.70 16.46
CA ASP A 41 19.49 -8.06 17.58
C ASP A 41 20.80 -7.34 17.20
N HIS A 42 21.49 -7.80 16.15
CA HIS A 42 22.69 -7.11 15.65
C HIS A 42 22.32 -5.76 15.04
N PHE A 43 21.23 -5.67 14.29
CA PHE A 43 20.73 -4.40 13.76
C PHE A 43 20.31 -3.47 14.88
N LEU A 44 19.53 -3.92 15.84
CA LEU A 44 19.00 -3.09 16.93
C LEU A 44 20.10 -2.60 17.90
N LYS A 45 21.22 -3.30 18.02
CA LYS A 45 22.33 -2.88 18.87
C LYS A 45 23.22 -1.78 18.24
N ALA A 46 23.14 -1.59 16.94
CA ALA A 46 23.94 -0.58 16.25
C ALA A 46 23.55 0.84 16.71
N ASP A 47 24.53 1.67 17.06
CA ASP A 47 24.28 2.97 17.67
C ASP A 47 23.48 3.89 16.72
N HIS A 48 23.80 3.91 15.43
CA HIS A 48 23.03 4.69 14.43
C HIS A 48 21.56 4.23 14.29
N VAL A 49 21.22 3.00 14.72
CA VAL A 49 19.82 2.51 14.73
C VAL A 49 19.12 2.98 16.00
N LYS A 50 19.79 2.93 17.15
CA LYS A 50 19.27 3.47 18.42
C LYS A 50 18.98 4.96 18.30
N ASP A 51 19.94 5.73 17.72
CA ASP A 51 19.77 7.15 17.46
C ASP A 51 18.57 7.40 16.55
N PHE A 52 18.40 6.59 15.51
CA PHE A 52 17.29 6.71 14.59
C PHE A 52 15.93 6.41 15.27
N ILE A 53 15.87 5.37 16.11
CA ILE A 53 14.66 5.05 16.91
C ILE A 53 14.34 6.22 17.84
N SER A 54 15.35 6.77 18.51
CA SER A 54 15.19 7.96 19.37
C SER A 54 14.59 9.14 18.60
N VAL A 55 15.07 9.40 17.36
CA VAL A 55 14.47 10.46 16.53
C VAL A 55 13.00 10.18 16.24
N LEU A 56 12.60 8.94 15.97
CA LEU A 56 11.19 8.60 15.74
C LEU A 56 10.31 8.77 16.99
N GLU A 57 10.89 8.57 18.19
CA GLU A 57 10.21 8.75 19.49
C GLU A 57 10.04 10.21 19.88
N PHE A 58 10.85 11.12 19.39
CA PHE A 58 10.85 12.53 19.81
C PHE A 58 10.47 13.51 18.68
N THR A 59 10.38 13.06 17.44
CA THR A 59 10.11 13.95 16.30
C THR A 59 8.80 13.57 15.61
N PRO A 60 7.83 14.49 15.48
CA PRO A 60 6.62 14.26 14.68
C PRO A 60 6.99 13.92 13.24
N PHE A 61 6.32 12.92 12.67
CA PHE A 61 6.65 12.38 11.35
C PHE A 61 5.37 12.15 10.49
N GLY A 62 5.50 12.40 9.18
CA GLY A 62 4.49 12.01 8.20
C GLY A 62 3.14 12.74 8.30
N GLY A 63 3.13 14.00 8.78
CA GLY A 63 1.90 14.79 8.95
C GLY A 63 1.18 14.55 10.27
N ASN A 64 1.71 13.69 11.14
CA ASN A 64 1.23 13.52 12.50
C ASN A 64 1.64 14.72 13.37
N SER A 65 0.76 15.10 14.29
CA SER A 65 1.02 16.16 15.28
C SER A 65 1.94 15.69 16.40
N GLU A 66 2.03 14.38 16.63
CA GLU A 66 2.75 13.75 17.73
C GLU A 66 3.80 12.74 17.21
N PRO A 67 4.90 12.56 17.95
CA PRO A 67 5.88 11.51 17.69
C PRO A 67 5.27 10.11 17.82
N LEU A 68 5.94 9.10 17.23
CA LEU A 68 5.52 7.71 17.35
C LEU A 68 5.81 7.17 18.76
N LYS A 69 4.87 6.42 19.31
CA LYS A 69 5.07 5.70 20.57
C LYS A 69 5.98 4.48 20.34
N PRO A 70 6.75 4.01 21.34
CA PRO A 70 7.63 2.86 21.20
C PRO A 70 6.94 1.61 20.62
N GLU A 71 5.70 1.31 21.03
CA GLU A 71 4.90 0.19 20.54
C GLU A 71 4.40 0.38 19.09
N GLU A 72 4.43 1.59 18.57
CA GLU A 72 4.13 1.91 17.18
C GLU A 72 5.37 1.78 16.30
N ILE A 73 6.56 2.04 16.85
CA ILE A 73 7.83 1.87 16.15
C ILE A 73 8.19 0.39 16.04
N MET A 74 8.06 -0.36 17.15
CA MET A 74 8.39 -1.77 17.21
C MET A 74 7.42 -2.52 18.13
N LYS A 75 6.86 -3.65 17.63
CA LYS A 75 5.93 -4.49 18.36
C LYS A 75 6.29 -5.96 18.28
N THR A 76 6.52 -6.61 19.41
CA THR A 76 6.75 -8.06 19.48
C THR A 76 5.44 -8.78 19.78
N ARG A 77 5.12 -9.80 18.96
CA ARG A 77 3.90 -10.62 19.07
C ARG A 77 4.23 -12.09 19.35
N GLY A 78 4.96 -12.36 20.42
CA GLY A 78 5.31 -13.72 20.81
C GLY A 78 5.91 -14.57 19.67
N SER A 79 5.28 -15.70 19.37
CA SER A 79 5.72 -16.63 18.30
C SER A 79 5.57 -16.05 16.88
N ALA A 80 4.72 -15.03 16.68
CA ALA A 80 4.55 -14.36 15.39
C ALA A 80 5.72 -13.42 15.02
N GLY A 81 6.63 -13.16 15.96
CA GLY A 81 7.84 -12.37 15.72
C GLY A 81 7.72 -10.91 16.08
N THR A 82 8.72 -10.13 15.65
CA THR A 82 8.81 -8.68 15.87
C THR A 82 8.46 -7.94 14.60
N TYR A 83 7.59 -6.95 14.73
CA TYR A 83 7.14 -6.09 13.66
C TYR A 83 7.72 -4.69 13.82
N PHE A 84 8.19 -4.11 12.73
CA PHE A 84 8.70 -2.75 12.65
C PHE A 84 7.73 -1.84 11.93
N HIS A 85 7.58 -0.61 12.42
CA HIS A 85 6.96 0.46 11.65
C HIS A 85 7.64 0.60 10.29
N ARG A 86 6.88 0.96 9.23
CA ARG A 86 7.37 1.03 7.84
C ARG A 86 8.73 1.73 7.71
N ILE A 87 8.96 2.81 8.45
CA ILE A 87 10.20 3.59 8.37
C ILE A 87 11.40 2.81 8.95
N LEU A 88 11.22 2.15 10.10
CA LEU A 88 12.26 1.31 10.67
C LEU A 88 12.48 0.04 9.84
N ALA A 89 11.40 -0.50 9.24
CA ALA A 89 11.48 -1.64 8.33
C ALA A 89 12.28 -1.32 7.06
N LEU A 90 12.12 -0.12 6.48
CA LEU A 90 12.92 0.34 5.33
C LEU A 90 14.40 0.46 5.70
N LYS A 91 14.70 1.07 6.86
CA LYS A 91 16.07 1.14 7.35
C LYS A 91 16.68 -0.23 7.59
N PHE A 92 15.88 -1.19 8.06
CA PHE A 92 16.29 -2.57 8.26
C PHE A 92 16.48 -3.30 6.91
N ALA A 93 15.59 -3.10 5.95
CA ALA A 93 15.71 -3.66 4.61
C ALA A 93 17.00 -3.19 3.90
N ALA A 94 17.33 -1.89 4.00
CA ALA A 94 18.57 -1.31 3.51
C ALA A 94 19.82 -1.97 4.11
N TRP A 95 19.77 -2.30 5.40
CA TRP A 95 20.85 -3.03 6.07
C TRP A 95 20.95 -4.49 5.63
N LEU A 96 19.84 -5.11 5.21
CA LEU A 96 19.82 -6.50 4.73
C LEU A 96 20.34 -6.62 3.29
N SER A 97 19.74 -5.92 2.33
CA SER A 97 20.08 -5.93 0.91
C SER A 97 19.44 -4.75 0.17
N PRO A 98 20.14 -4.10 -0.78
CA PRO A 98 19.57 -3.04 -1.60
C PRO A 98 18.35 -3.51 -2.44
N ASP A 99 18.40 -4.70 -3.02
CA ASP A 99 17.29 -5.24 -3.82
C ASP A 99 16.05 -5.49 -2.94
N PHE A 100 16.28 -5.98 -1.73
CA PHE A 100 15.21 -6.19 -0.76
C PHE A 100 14.65 -4.86 -0.24
N GLU A 101 15.49 -3.85 -0.04
CA GLU A 101 15.06 -2.50 0.31
C GLU A 101 14.09 -1.95 -0.73
N LEU A 102 14.45 -2.01 -2.01
CA LEU A 102 13.60 -1.55 -3.11
C LEU A 102 12.27 -2.31 -3.15
N TRP A 103 12.30 -3.63 -2.93
CA TRP A 103 11.10 -4.46 -2.89
C TRP A 103 10.19 -4.08 -1.70
N VAL A 104 10.74 -3.90 -0.49
CA VAL A 104 9.96 -3.48 0.69
C VAL A 104 9.34 -2.12 0.48
N TYR A 105 10.11 -1.17 -0.08
CA TYR A 105 9.61 0.16 -0.42
C TYR A 105 8.42 0.10 -1.38
N SER A 106 8.59 -0.57 -2.51
CA SER A 106 7.54 -0.72 -3.53
C SER A 106 6.30 -1.44 -2.99
N THR A 107 6.49 -2.44 -2.13
CA THR A 107 5.38 -3.17 -1.49
C THR A 107 4.59 -2.26 -0.55
N ILE A 108 5.27 -1.50 0.30
CA ILE A 108 4.62 -0.54 1.21
C ILE A 108 3.85 0.53 0.40
N GLU A 109 4.47 1.07 -0.65
CA GLU A 109 3.83 2.06 -1.53
C GLU A 109 2.57 1.49 -2.18
N GLN A 110 2.64 0.27 -2.71
CA GLN A 110 1.49 -0.41 -3.30
C GLN A 110 0.38 -0.67 -2.28
N LEU A 111 0.72 -1.07 -1.05
CA LEU A 111 -0.26 -1.32 0.01
C LEU A 111 -0.96 -0.03 0.48
N LEU A 112 -0.24 1.09 0.51
CA LEU A 112 -0.79 2.37 0.95
C LEU A 112 -1.55 3.10 -0.15
N PHE A 113 -1.04 3.10 -1.38
CA PHE A 113 -1.48 3.98 -2.45
C PHE A 113 -1.95 3.24 -3.71
N GLY A 114 -1.82 1.92 -3.77
CA GLY A 114 -2.08 1.14 -4.99
C GLY A 114 -3.46 1.38 -5.60
N LYS A 115 -4.51 1.46 -4.77
CA LYS A 115 -5.87 1.75 -5.24
C LYS A 115 -6.02 3.18 -5.79
N HIS A 116 -5.33 4.13 -5.18
CA HIS A 116 -5.34 5.52 -5.66
C HIS A 116 -4.65 5.63 -7.02
N VAL A 117 -3.46 5.05 -7.14
CA VAL A 117 -2.71 4.99 -8.40
C VAL A 117 -3.50 4.29 -9.51
N GLU A 118 -4.18 3.17 -9.20
CA GLU A 118 -5.02 2.47 -10.18
C GLU A 118 -6.24 3.30 -10.61
N ARG A 119 -6.84 4.09 -9.72
CA ARG A 119 -7.91 5.01 -10.08
C ARG A 119 -7.43 6.11 -11.01
N GLU A 120 -6.26 6.69 -10.76
CA GLU A 120 -5.65 7.69 -11.65
C GLU A 120 -5.34 7.10 -13.02
N ARG A 121 -4.70 5.94 -13.08
CA ARG A 121 -4.44 5.23 -14.35
C ARG A 121 -5.71 4.92 -15.13
N SER A 122 -6.77 4.47 -14.44
CA SER A 122 -8.08 4.23 -15.07
C SER A 122 -8.69 5.52 -15.59
N PHE A 123 -8.48 6.65 -14.91
CA PHE A 123 -8.93 7.96 -15.37
C PHE A 123 -8.17 8.41 -16.62
N GLU A 124 -6.85 8.26 -16.66
CA GLU A 124 -6.02 8.57 -17.85
C GLU A 124 -6.44 7.72 -19.06
N ARG A 125 -6.65 6.41 -18.87
CA ARG A 125 -7.20 5.55 -19.94
C ARG A 125 -8.56 6.02 -20.43
N THR A 126 -9.43 6.47 -19.52
CA THR A 126 -10.74 7.03 -19.88
C THR A 126 -10.61 8.27 -20.74
N LEU A 127 -9.69 9.19 -20.40
CA LEU A 127 -9.47 10.40 -21.18
C LEU A 127 -8.99 10.08 -22.59
N ALA A 128 -8.05 9.13 -22.73
CA ALA A 128 -7.57 8.68 -24.03
C ALA A 128 -8.68 8.05 -24.89
N LEU A 129 -9.52 7.17 -24.30
CA LEU A 129 -10.67 6.58 -24.98
C LEU A 129 -11.72 7.62 -25.38
N GLN A 130 -11.96 8.64 -24.55
CA GLN A 130 -12.90 9.73 -24.84
C GLN A 130 -12.39 10.61 -25.98
N ALA A 131 -11.09 10.92 -26.02
CA ALA A 131 -10.49 11.67 -27.11
C ALA A 131 -10.67 10.96 -28.46
N GLU A 132 -10.35 9.68 -28.53
CA GLU A 132 -10.53 8.86 -29.75
C GLU A 132 -12.00 8.75 -30.14
N LEU A 133 -12.90 8.57 -29.16
CA LEU A 133 -14.35 8.54 -29.42
C LEU A 133 -14.85 9.86 -30.03
N SER A 134 -14.37 10.98 -29.48
CA SER A 134 -14.70 12.31 -29.98
C SER A 134 -14.21 12.52 -31.40
N GLU A 135 -12.97 12.09 -31.72
CA GLU A 135 -12.46 12.15 -33.10
C GLU A 135 -13.33 11.37 -34.10
N LEU A 136 -13.78 10.17 -33.71
CA LEU A 136 -14.69 9.37 -34.53
C LEU A 136 -16.08 10.01 -34.67
N GLU A 137 -16.59 10.66 -33.62
CA GLU A 137 -17.90 11.36 -33.67
C GLU A 137 -17.89 12.55 -34.64
N TYR A 138 -16.77 13.27 -34.72
CA TYR A 138 -16.64 14.44 -35.62
C TYR A 138 -16.11 14.12 -37.01
N LYS A 139 -15.71 12.87 -37.30
CA LYS A 139 -15.24 12.44 -38.61
C LYS A 139 -16.37 12.58 -39.66
N ALA A 140 -16.09 13.31 -40.76
CA ALA A 140 -17.09 13.60 -41.79
C ALA A 140 -17.50 12.33 -42.57
N ASP A 141 -16.53 11.54 -43.04
CA ASP A 141 -16.76 10.32 -43.80
C ASP A 141 -16.50 9.09 -42.94
N LYS A 142 -17.58 8.54 -42.35
CA LYS A 142 -17.51 7.36 -41.49
C LYS A 142 -17.64 6.07 -42.28
N THR A 143 -16.79 5.10 -41.97
CA THR A 143 -16.80 3.76 -42.57
C THR A 143 -17.46 2.74 -41.62
N GLY A 144 -17.71 1.50 -42.06
CA GLY A 144 -18.19 0.42 -41.22
C GLY A 144 -17.20 0.10 -40.07
N GLU A 145 -15.90 0.18 -40.33
CA GLU A 145 -14.84 -0.02 -39.34
C GLU A 145 -14.86 1.07 -38.26
N ASP A 146 -15.13 2.33 -38.63
CA ASP A 146 -15.29 3.41 -37.66
C ASP A 146 -16.46 3.16 -36.70
N PHE A 147 -17.56 2.56 -37.21
CA PHE A 147 -18.69 2.20 -36.37
C PHE A 147 -18.38 1.06 -35.40
N GLU A 148 -17.67 0.02 -35.86
CA GLU A 148 -17.20 -1.07 -34.98
C GLU A 148 -16.23 -0.54 -33.92
N ARG A 149 -15.31 0.33 -34.31
CA ARG A 149 -14.38 0.98 -33.37
C ARG A 149 -15.14 1.84 -32.33
N TYR A 150 -16.13 2.59 -32.77
CA TYR A 150 -16.99 3.37 -31.88
C TYR A 150 -17.70 2.50 -30.82
N LEU A 151 -18.27 1.37 -31.23
CA LEU A 151 -18.94 0.44 -30.31
C LEU A 151 -17.93 -0.16 -29.30
N TYR A 152 -16.74 -0.50 -29.77
CA TYR A 152 -15.65 -0.99 -28.92
C TYR A 152 -15.25 0.06 -27.86
N LEU A 153 -15.01 1.30 -28.27
CA LEU A 153 -14.63 2.38 -27.35
C LEU A 153 -15.70 2.65 -26.31
N ARG A 154 -16.96 2.67 -26.69
CA ARG A 154 -18.08 2.81 -25.73
C ARG A 154 -18.12 1.69 -24.70
N LYS A 155 -17.86 0.46 -25.11
CA LYS A 155 -17.78 -0.69 -24.23
C LYS A 155 -16.61 -0.58 -23.25
N GLU A 156 -15.44 -0.19 -23.74
CA GLU A 156 -14.26 0.00 -22.88
C GLU A 156 -14.45 1.18 -21.89
N LEU A 157 -15.05 2.28 -22.33
CA LEU A 157 -15.41 3.39 -21.41
C LEU A 157 -16.35 2.93 -20.30
N SER A 158 -17.33 2.10 -20.62
CA SER A 158 -18.24 1.51 -19.61
C SER A 158 -17.49 0.62 -18.63
N ARG A 159 -16.54 -0.18 -19.11
CA ARG A 159 -15.70 -1.06 -18.28
C ARG A 159 -14.81 -0.24 -17.33
N GLU A 160 -14.12 0.78 -17.85
CA GLU A 160 -13.26 1.66 -17.02
C GLU A 160 -14.09 2.39 -15.95
N LYS A 161 -15.29 2.84 -16.28
CA LYS A 161 -16.22 3.46 -15.31
C LYS A 161 -16.64 2.47 -14.22
N SER A 162 -17.00 1.25 -14.59
CA SER A 162 -17.38 0.18 -13.64
C SER A 162 -16.18 -0.19 -12.75
N TYR A 163 -15.00 -0.31 -13.32
CA TYR A 163 -13.76 -0.59 -12.59
C TYR A 163 -13.44 0.50 -11.54
N ARG A 164 -13.50 1.79 -11.91
CA ARG A 164 -13.32 2.88 -10.93
C ARG A 164 -14.39 2.89 -9.84
N THR A 165 -15.61 2.51 -10.18
CA THR A 165 -16.69 2.41 -9.20
C THR A 165 -16.43 1.29 -8.21
N SER A 166 -15.93 0.12 -8.64
CA SER A 166 -15.55 -0.98 -7.75
C SER A 166 -14.39 -0.58 -6.82
N LEU A 167 -13.33 0.05 -7.35
CA LEU A 167 -12.21 0.55 -6.55
C LEU A 167 -12.67 1.56 -5.48
N THR A 168 -13.62 2.42 -5.83
CA THR A 168 -14.19 3.41 -4.91
C THR A 168 -15.04 2.73 -3.83
N LYS A 169 -15.87 1.75 -4.22
CA LYS A 169 -16.71 0.99 -3.31
C LYS A 169 -15.89 0.22 -2.29
N GLU A 170 -14.86 -0.52 -2.74
CA GLU A 170 -13.91 -1.20 -1.88
C GLU A 170 -13.22 -0.25 -0.90
N SER A 171 -12.80 0.93 -1.37
CA SER A 171 -12.19 1.95 -0.49
C SER A 171 -13.18 2.51 0.54
N ILE A 172 -14.47 2.65 0.16
CA ILE A 172 -15.53 3.09 1.08
C ILE A 172 -15.85 1.99 2.08
N GLU A 173 -15.96 0.74 1.65
CA GLU A 173 -16.21 -0.42 2.53
C GLU A 173 -15.06 -0.59 3.54
N GLU A 174 -13.82 -0.44 3.09
CA GLU A 174 -12.65 -0.39 3.99
C GLU A 174 -12.77 0.76 4.99
N MET A 175 -13.09 1.97 4.55
CA MET A 175 -13.32 3.09 5.47
C MET A 175 -14.48 2.84 6.41
N GLN A 176 -15.60 2.31 5.93
CA GLN A 176 -16.79 2.03 6.76
C GLN A 176 -16.50 0.96 7.82
N SER A 177 -15.82 -0.14 7.48
CA SER A 177 -15.39 -1.14 8.46
C SER A 177 -14.52 -0.52 9.56
N LEU A 178 -13.85 0.55 9.21
CA LEU A 178 -13.04 1.33 10.13
C LEU A 178 -13.88 2.15 11.13
N PHE A 179 -15.06 2.60 10.77
CA PHE A 179 -15.91 3.45 11.64
C PHE A 179 -16.99 2.66 12.40
N TYR A 180 -17.44 1.51 11.88
CA TYR A 180 -18.55 0.75 12.46
C TYR A 180 -18.14 -0.18 13.61
N ASP A 181 -16.86 -0.57 13.71
CA ASP A 181 -16.36 -1.37 14.84
C ASP A 181 -16.29 -0.59 16.17
N GLU A 182 -16.41 0.76 16.13
CA GLU A 182 -16.44 1.58 17.36
C GLU A 182 -17.82 1.65 18.03
N LYS A 183 -18.90 1.19 17.40
CA LYS A 183 -20.28 1.26 17.93
C LYS A 183 -20.86 -0.07 18.43
N GLY A 184 -20.10 -1.15 18.40
CA GLY A 184 -20.53 -2.48 18.86
C GLY A 184 -20.32 -2.77 20.35
N GLY A 185 -20.06 -1.78 21.18
CA GLY A 185 -19.72 -1.92 22.60
C GLY A 185 -20.66 -1.23 23.57
N GLU A 186 -21.98 -1.20 23.32
CA GLU A 186 -23.00 -0.86 24.33
C GLU A 186 -24.16 -1.86 24.26
N ALA A 187 -24.07 -2.91 25.08
CA ALA A 187 -25.20 -3.64 25.67
C ALA A 187 -24.71 -4.46 26.87
#